data_7913aa0cc4ce037ef1ccada2a48767e5
#
_entry.id   7913aa0cc4ce037ef1ccada2a48767e5
#
_cell.length_a   1.000
_cell.length_b   1.000
_cell.length_c   1.000
_cell.angle_alpha   90.00
_cell.angle_beta   90.00
_cell.angle_gamma   90.00
#
_symmetry.space_group_name_H-M   'P 1'
#
loop_
_entity.id
_entity.type
_entity.pdbx_description
1 polymer ?
#
loop_
_entity_poly.entity_id
_entity_poly.type
_entity_poly.pdbx_seq_one_letter_code
_entity_poly.pdbx_strand_id
1 'polypeptide(L)'
;MDKKELRKAKKTGVLSYIEWGEKQKTKGGRGHKKEGIPFPEVPSVQGRTFWYGIGERKPGHFVVNRFISERFYFPANKSQSLIGDIAFEGVFRNKKDAFINSALLNSSITFLGVELLGRLNLGEGLLTFYGPDINSLLVPNVEKIATKQKEKILKAFNTLFTRPIKPIFEEVKMKDRQALDSAVLEALRLDPKKYLKPLYDGLTEMVRERIDLAKSRKKIKQAKTQKDIENLKEQIIEEIIPDGVKKFPEEFIDSKHLKDSKEISVTGETLKLGSYFIGQQEVISDSGFKYDASSFDEAKYIVYAQKPDSFVIKIPKKTPVLINAINDYEKYLKDLKAKLFEAFFNRTLDHKQADTFVQQVFEELGLPEV
;
A
#
# COMPACT_ATOMS: atom_id res chain seq x y z
N MET A 1 -35.53 -26.90 10.27
CA MET A 1 -36.55 -27.35 11.28
C MET A 1 -37.48 -26.21 11.57
N ASP A 2 -38.78 -26.47 11.51
CA ASP A 2 -39.79 -25.52 11.95
C ASP A 2 -39.95 -25.51 13.48
N LYS A 3 -40.79 -24.60 14.03
CA LYS A 3 -40.98 -24.52 15.48
C LYS A 3 -41.60 -25.77 16.10
N LYS A 4 -42.44 -26.52 15.33
CA LYS A 4 -43.06 -27.76 15.80
C LYS A 4 -42.01 -28.88 15.93
N GLU A 5 -41.15 -29.00 14.93
CA GLU A 5 -40.03 -29.92 14.92
C GLU A 5 -39.05 -29.61 16.05
N LEU A 6 -38.74 -28.32 16.26
CA LEU A 6 -37.86 -27.86 17.35
C LEU A 6 -38.43 -28.20 18.73
N ARG A 7 -39.76 -28.05 18.92
CA ARG A 7 -40.45 -28.48 20.15
C ARG A 7 -40.36 -29.98 20.38
N LYS A 8 -40.64 -30.77 19.33
CA LYS A 8 -40.48 -32.25 19.35
C LYS A 8 -39.07 -32.67 19.71
N ALA A 9 -38.09 -31.98 19.17
CA ALA A 9 -36.67 -32.21 19.42
C ALA A 9 -36.18 -31.60 20.76
N LYS A 10 -37.02 -31.02 21.57
CA LYS A 10 -36.73 -30.37 22.86
C LYS A 10 -35.63 -29.30 22.76
N LYS A 11 -35.57 -28.59 21.63
CA LYS A 11 -34.58 -27.52 21.40
C LYS A 11 -35.07 -26.17 22.01
N THR A 12 -35.17 -26.12 23.33
CA THR A 12 -35.81 -25.03 24.07
C THR A 12 -35.07 -23.71 23.92
N GLY A 13 -33.71 -23.72 23.96
CA GLY A 13 -32.91 -22.50 23.77
C GLY A 13 -33.09 -21.86 22.38
N VAL A 14 -33.18 -22.68 21.33
CA VAL A 14 -33.46 -22.19 19.97
C VAL A 14 -34.84 -21.59 19.87
N LEU A 15 -35.86 -22.24 20.47
CA LEU A 15 -37.20 -21.72 20.51
C LEU A 15 -37.33 -20.37 21.25
N SER A 16 -36.70 -20.27 22.40
CA SER A 16 -36.64 -18.99 23.14
C SER A 16 -36.00 -17.87 22.35
N TYR A 17 -34.89 -18.17 21.62
CA TYR A 17 -34.26 -17.20 20.72
C TYR A 17 -35.21 -16.77 19.58
N ILE A 18 -35.90 -17.71 18.96
CA ILE A 18 -36.84 -17.40 17.87
C ILE A 18 -37.97 -16.51 18.39
N GLU A 19 -38.57 -16.87 19.53
CA GLU A 19 -39.67 -16.09 20.15
C GLU A 19 -39.20 -14.70 20.59
N TRP A 20 -37.98 -14.59 21.09
CA TRP A 20 -37.37 -13.29 21.38
C TRP A 20 -37.17 -12.46 20.09
N GLY A 21 -36.60 -13.05 19.05
CA GLY A 21 -36.29 -12.35 17.80
C GLY A 21 -37.54 -11.88 17.06
N GLU A 22 -38.63 -12.63 17.11
CA GLU A 22 -39.92 -12.23 16.51
C GLU A 22 -40.54 -10.96 17.16
N LYS A 23 -40.15 -10.69 18.40
CA LYS A 23 -40.57 -9.47 19.11
C LYS A 23 -39.61 -8.28 18.88
N GLN A 24 -38.46 -8.52 18.24
CA GLN A 24 -37.47 -7.49 18.01
C GLN A 24 -37.67 -6.74 16.69
N LYS A 25 -37.24 -5.48 16.68
CA LYS A 25 -37.20 -4.62 15.49
C LYS A 25 -35.77 -4.10 15.30
N THR A 26 -35.44 -3.77 14.07
CA THR A 26 -34.15 -3.15 13.74
C THR A 26 -34.04 -1.80 14.45
N LYS A 27 -32.85 -1.52 15.01
CA LYS A 27 -32.47 -0.19 15.48
C LYS A 27 -31.78 0.53 14.32
N GLY A 28 -32.04 1.81 14.15
CA GLY A 28 -31.36 2.66 13.20
C GLY A 28 -29.82 2.59 13.41
N GLY A 29 -29.04 2.74 12.36
CA GLY A 29 -27.59 2.65 12.45
C GLY A 29 -26.90 3.34 11.26
N ARG A 30 -25.56 3.39 11.27
CA ARG A 30 -24.77 3.92 10.13
C ARG A 30 -25.10 3.14 8.84
N GLY A 31 -25.35 3.86 7.76
CA GLY A 31 -25.79 3.32 6.47
C GLY A 31 -27.33 3.24 6.40
N HIS A 32 -27.87 2.89 5.23
CA HIS A 32 -29.32 2.91 4.92
C HIS A 32 -30.16 1.85 5.67
N LYS A 33 -29.83 1.51 6.90
CA LYS A 33 -30.60 0.59 7.73
C LYS A 33 -31.89 1.28 8.20
N LYS A 34 -33.02 0.85 7.66
CA LYS A 34 -34.34 1.32 8.12
C LYS A 34 -34.53 0.88 9.56
N GLU A 35 -35.03 1.80 10.39
CA GLU A 35 -35.44 1.53 11.76
C GLU A 35 -36.86 0.92 11.82
N GLY A 36 -37.13 0.11 12.85
CA GLY A 36 -38.45 -0.40 13.14
C GLY A 36 -38.89 -1.60 12.31
N ILE A 37 -38.05 -2.19 11.48
CA ILE A 37 -38.39 -3.40 10.70
C ILE A 37 -38.32 -4.61 11.63
N PRO A 38 -39.41 -5.45 11.74
CA PRO A 38 -39.37 -6.72 12.46
C PRO A 38 -38.24 -7.63 11.94
N PHE A 39 -37.55 -8.34 12.81
CA PHE A 39 -36.43 -9.22 12.40
C PHE A 39 -36.82 -10.21 11.30
N PRO A 40 -37.98 -10.88 11.32
CA PRO A 40 -38.38 -11.75 10.23
C PRO A 40 -38.53 -11.07 8.86
N GLU A 41 -38.78 -9.76 8.84
CA GLU A 41 -39.04 -8.96 7.63
C GLU A 41 -37.78 -8.24 7.11
N VAL A 42 -36.63 -8.41 7.77
CA VAL A 42 -35.39 -7.80 7.32
C VAL A 42 -34.98 -8.39 5.95
N PRO A 43 -34.64 -7.55 4.93
CA PRO A 43 -34.39 -8.02 3.56
C PRO A 43 -33.36 -9.15 3.46
N SER A 44 -32.36 -9.19 4.34
CA SER A 44 -31.33 -10.23 4.34
C SER A 44 -31.82 -11.62 4.78
N VAL A 45 -33.01 -11.71 5.41
CA VAL A 45 -33.59 -12.97 5.89
C VAL A 45 -34.98 -13.25 5.33
N GLN A 46 -35.66 -12.26 4.75
CA GLN A 46 -37.01 -12.36 4.22
C GLN A 46 -37.16 -13.46 3.15
N GLY A 47 -36.13 -13.70 2.35
CA GLY A 47 -36.14 -14.76 1.33
C GLY A 47 -35.84 -16.17 1.85
N ARG A 48 -35.66 -16.37 3.18
CA ARG A 48 -35.35 -17.68 3.77
C ARG A 48 -36.67 -18.41 4.13
N THR A 49 -36.66 -19.73 4.04
CA THR A 49 -37.77 -20.57 4.51
C THR A 49 -38.14 -20.27 5.97
N PHE A 50 -37.17 -20.02 6.79
CA PHE A 50 -37.30 -19.52 8.17
C PHE A 50 -36.32 -18.38 8.38
N TRP A 51 -36.73 -17.23 8.90
CA TRP A 51 -35.86 -16.08 9.12
C TRP A 51 -34.63 -16.41 10.00
N TYR A 52 -34.78 -17.34 10.93
CA TYR A 52 -33.74 -17.85 11.80
C TYR A 52 -32.91 -19.00 11.19
N GLY A 53 -33.26 -19.46 10.00
CA GLY A 53 -32.59 -20.55 9.32
C GLY A 53 -31.30 -20.08 8.64
N ILE A 54 -30.17 -20.69 8.98
CA ILE A 54 -28.88 -20.41 8.32
C ILE A 54 -28.62 -21.34 7.12
N GLY A 55 -29.56 -22.24 6.80
CA GLY A 55 -29.42 -23.29 5.79
C GLY A 55 -28.56 -24.47 6.29
N GLU A 56 -28.46 -25.49 5.45
CA GLU A 56 -27.51 -26.57 5.68
C GLU A 56 -26.10 -26.11 5.33
N ARG A 57 -25.22 -26.17 6.31
CA ARG A 57 -23.80 -25.88 6.11
C ARG A 57 -22.98 -27.09 6.50
N LYS A 58 -21.99 -27.41 5.67
CA LYS A 58 -20.98 -28.42 5.97
C LYS A 58 -19.69 -27.69 6.35
N PRO A 59 -19.03 -28.08 7.46
CA PRO A 59 -17.81 -27.44 7.87
C PRO A 59 -16.70 -27.64 6.84
N GLY A 60 -15.92 -26.63 6.60
CA GLY A 60 -14.72 -26.69 5.76
C GLY A 60 -13.58 -27.48 6.41
N HIS A 61 -12.54 -27.78 5.64
CA HIS A 61 -11.35 -28.48 6.10
C HIS A 61 -10.35 -27.53 6.79
N PHE A 62 -10.36 -26.27 6.39
CA PHE A 62 -9.49 -25.21 6.94
C PHE A 62 -10.23 -23.87 6.95
N VAL A 63 -9.64 -22.92 7.67
CA VAL A 63 -10.16 -21.56 7.81
C VAL A 63 -9.18 -20.58 7.21
N VAL A 64 -9.68 -19.57 6.52
CA VAL A 64 -8.91 -18.43 6.03
C VAL A 64 -9.43 -17.18 6.72
N ASN A 65 -8.57 -16.51 7.48
CA ASN A 65 -8.91 -15.22 8.07
C ASN A 65 -9.05 -14.18 6.97
N ARG A 66 -10.14 -13.44 6.99
CA ARG A 66 -10.39 -12.34 6.03
C ARG A 66 -9.37 -11.22 6.18
N PHE A 67 -8.85 -11.02 7.38
CA PHE A 67 -7.89 -9.97 7.73
C PHE A 67 -6.62 -10.57 8.27
N ILE A 68 -5.49 -10.26 7.66
CA ILE A 68 -4.17 -10.75 8.05
C ILE A 68 -3.27 -9.55 8.34
N SER A 69 -2.68 -9.52 9.54
CA SER A 69 -1.67 -8.55 9.94
C SER A 69 -0.26 -9.17 9.81
N GLU A 70 0.44 -9.29 10.91
CA GLU A 70 1.80 -9.86 11.01
C GLU A 70 1.83 -11.36 11.36
N ARG A 71 0.65 -11.96 11.64
CA ARG A 71 0.51 -13.39 11.91
C ARG A 71 -0.16 -14.08 10.75
N PHE A 72 0.55 -15.02 10.16
CA PHE A 72 0.08 -15.81 9.02
C PHE A 72 -0.24 -17.22 9.49
N TYR A 73 -1.47 -17.64 9.33
CA TYR A 73 -1.90 -18.99 9.63
C TYR A 73 -3.23 -19.34 8.97
N PHE A 74 -3.38 -20.59 8.61
CA PHE A 74 -4.60 -21.17 8.07
C PHE A 74 -4.99 -22.36 8.97
N PRO A 75 -5.88 -22.14 9.97
CA PRO A 75 -6.26 -23.19 10.91
C PRO A 75 -6.87 -24.40 10.22
N ALA A 76 -6.36 -25.59 10.49
CA ALA A 76 -7.02 -26.83 10.08
C ALA A 76 -8.25 -27.07 10.98
N ASN A 77 -9.43 -27.26 10.37
CA ASN A 77 -10.69 -27.45 11.09
C ASN A 77 -10.91 -28.89 11.51
N LYS A 78 -10.11 -29.39 12.44
CA LYS A 78 -10.24 -30.78 12.97
C LYS A 78 -11.52 -30.99 13.75
N SER A 79 -12.02 -29.95 14.42
CA SER A 79 -13.25 -30.00 15.23
C SER A 79 -14.53 -30.04 14.38
N GLN A 80 -14.44 -29.87 13.06
CA GLN A 80 -15.58 -29.77 12.17
C GLN A 80 -16.56 -28.65 12.61
N SER A 81 -16.03 -27.54 13.10
CA SER A 81 -16.81 -26.38 13.54
C SER A 81 -17.27 -25.55 12.34
N LEU A 82 -18.47 -24.98 12.42
CA LEU A 82 -18.95 -23.96 11.49
C LEU A 82 -18.30 -22.62 11.84
N ILE A 83 -17.98 -21.84 10.82
CA ILE A 83 -17.28 -20.56 10.98
C ILE A 83 -18.24 -19.40 10.66
N GLY A 84 -18.07 -18.29 11.39
CA GLY A 84 -18.80 -17.04 11.14
C GLY A 84 -18.28 -16.29 9.89
N ASP A 85 -18.93 -15.19 9.54
CA ASP A 85 -18.71 -14.43 8.30
C ASP A 85 -17.44 -13.57 8.27
N ILE A 86 -16.66 -13.51 9.35
CA ILE A 86 -15.37 -12.82 9.42
C ILE A 86 -14.21 -13.66 8.85
N ALA A 87 -14.47 -14.92 8.51
CA ALA A 87 -13.50 -15.83 7.93
C ALA A 87 -14.16 -16.65 6.81
N PHE A 88 -13.36 -17.27 5.97
CA PHE A 88 -13.81 -18.16 4.91
C PHE A 88 -13.52 -19.61 5.29
N GLU A 89 -14.42 -20.50 4.92
CA GLU A 89 -14.20 -21.94 5.03
C GLU A 89 -13.64 -22.46 3.71
N GLY A 90 -12.52 -23.17 3.78
CA GLY A 90 -11.90 -23.80 2.62
C GLY A 90 -12.15 -25.30 2.60
N VAL A 91 -12.43 -25.84 1.40
CA VAL A 91 -12.65 -27.27 1.18
C VAL A 91 -11.65 -27.80 0.17
N PHE A 92 -10.86 -28.79 0.54
CA PHE A 92 -9.99 -29.50 -0.41
C PHE A 92 -10.80 -30.50 -1.22
N ARG A 93 -10.49 -30.65 -2.51
CA ARG A 93 -11.14 -31.62 -3.39
C ARG A 93 -10.99 -33.04 -2.87
N ASN A 94 -9.77 -33.39 -2.44
CA ASN A 94 -9.48 -34.72 -1.85
C ASN A 94 -9.39 -34.55 -0.31
N LYS A 95 -10.37 -35.11 0.40
CA LYS A 95 -10.44 -35.07 1.85
C LYS A 95 -9.28 -35.84 2.53
N LYS A 96 -8.75 -36.89 1.87
CA LYS A 96 -7.63 -37.68 2.39
C LYS A 96 -6.35 -36.83 2.53
N ASP A 97 -6.18 -35.86 1.65
CA ASP A 97 -5.01 -34.97 1.64
C ASP A 97 -5.23 -33.70 2.44
N ALA A 98 -6.34 -33.57 3.18
CA ALA A 98 -6.69 -32.31 3.85
C ALA A 98 -5.61 -31.85 4.84
N PHE A 99 -4.99 -32.75 5.58
CA PHE A 99 -4.00 -32.39 6.59
C PHE A 99 -2.64 -32.01 5.99
N ILE A 100 -2.19 -32.72 4.94
CA ILE A 100 -0.97 -32.33 4.22
C ILE A 100 -1.18 -31.00 3.46
N ASN A 101 -2.34 -30.79 2.86
CA ASN A 101 -2.67 -29.51 2.23
C ASN A 101 -2.71 -28.37 3.26
N SER A 102 -3.20 -28.62 4.49
CA SER A 102 -3.12 -27.66 5.57
C SER A 102 -1.68 -27.32 5.97
N ALA A 103 -0.77 -28.30 5.94
CA ALA A 103 0.65 -28.07 6.16
C ALA A 103 1.26 -27.17 5.07
N LEU A 104 0.95 -27.43 3.81
CA LEU A 104 1.41 -26.63 2.67
C LEU A 104 0.88 -25.18 2.71
N LEU A 105 -0.39 -25.00 3.08
CA LEU A 105 -0.98 -23.68 3.30
C LEU A 105 -0.27 -22.90 4.42
N ASN A 106 0.24 -23.59 5.43
CA ASN A 106 0.95 -22.99 6.55
C ASN A 106 2.47 -22.88 6.33
N SER A 107 2.97 -23.02 5.13
CA SER A 107 4.38 -22.77 4.78
C SER A 107 4.64 -21.31 4.46
N SER A 108 5.86 -20.83 4.72
CA SER A 108 6.24 -19.44 4.46
C SER A 108 6.26 -19.09 2.97
N ILE A 109 6.41 -20.06 2.06
CA ILE A 109 6.27 -19.83 0.63
C ILE A 109 4.82 -19.47 0.26
N THR A 110 3.84 -20.09 0.92
CA THR A 110 2.43 -19.73 0.77
C THR A 110 2.15 -18.35 1.39
N PHE A 111 2.77 -18.04 2.54
CA PHE A 111 2.65 -16.71 3.17
C PHE A 111 3.21 -15.58 2.30
N LEU A 112 4.29 -15.83 1.57
CA LEU A 112 4.77 -14.89 0.56
C LEU A 112 3.72 -14.64 -0.53
N GLY A 113 3.07 -15.71 -1.02
CA GLY A 113 1.94 -15.58 -1.95
C GLY A 113 0.77 -14.78 -1.37
N VAL A 114 0.49 -14.96 -0.07
CA VAL A 114 -0.53 -14.18 0.66
C VAL A 114 -0.17 -12.70 0.69
N GLU A 115 1.09 -12.37 0.97
CA GLU A 115 1.56 -10.97 1.01
C GLU A 115 1.47 -10.31 -0.38
N LEU A 116 1.80 -11.05 -1.44
CA LEU A 116 1.74 -10.57 -2.82
C LEU A 116 0.30 -10.37 -3.35
N LEU A 117 -0.67 -11.17 -2.91
CA LEU A 117 -2.05 -11.13 -3.41
C LEU A 117 -2.99 -10.33 -2.52
N GLY A 118 -2.63 -10.08 -1.27
CA GLY A 118 -3.47 -9.40 -0.30
C GLY A 118 -3.70 -7.93 -0.66
N ARG A 119 -4.92 -7.44 -0.36
CA ARG A 119 -5.33 -6.06 -0.68
C ARG A 119 -5.20 -5.16 0.54
N LEU A 120 -4.62 -3.99 0.36
CA LEU A 120 -4.43 -2.97 1.41
C LEU A 120 -5.61 -1.98 1.46
N ASN A 121 -6.82 -2.45 1.79
CA ASN A 121 -8.03 -1.63 1.70
C ASN A 121 -8.40 -0.86 2.99
N LEU A 122 -7.83 -1.22 4.15
CA LEU A 122 -8.28 -0.73 5.45
C LEU A 122 -7.37 0.32 6.11
N GLY A 123 -6.27 0.68 5.48
CA GLY A 123 -5.39 1.77 5.96
C GLY A 123 -4.62 1.49 7.27
N GLU A 124 -4.78 0.29 7.88
CA GLU A 124 -4.13 -0.10 9.15
C GLU A 124 -3.05 -1.17 8.97
N GLY A 125 -2.55 -1.35 7.74
CA GLY A 125 -1.57 -2.39 7.44
C GLY A 125 -2.15 -3.81 7.48
N LEU A 126 -3.46 -3.95 7.43
CA LEU A 126 -4.14 -5.23 7.33
C LEU A 126 -4.30 -5.63 5.86
N LEU A 127 -3.87 -6.84 5.53
CA LEU A 127 -4.25 -7.48 4.28
C LEU A 127 -5.70 -7.93 4.38
N THR A 128 -6.46 -7.67 3.32
CA THR A 128 -7.84 -8.16 3.17
C THR A 128 -7.87 -9.20 2.06
N PHE A 129 -8.49 -10.35 2.35
CA PHE A 129 -8.72 -11.42 1.38
C PHE A 129 -10.21 -11.59 1.10
N TYR A 130 -10.52 -11.82 -0.18
CA TYR A 130 -11.84 -12.22 -0.66
C TYR A 130 -11.76 -13.60 -1.31
N GLY A 131 -12.89 -14.23 -1.54
CA GLY A 131 -12.96 -15.57 -2.13
C GLY A 131 -12.13 -15.75 -3.42
N PRO A 132 -12.23 -14.82 -4.40
CA PRO A 132 -11.40 -14.89 -5.61
C PRO A 132 -9.90 -14.83 -5.34
N ASP A 133 -9.45 -14.01 -4.38
CA ASP A 133 -8.02 -13.89 -4.04
C ASP A 133 -7.50 -15.20 -3.44
N ILE A 134 -8.29 -15.85 -2.57
CA ILE A 134 -7.97 -17.17 -1.99
C ILE A 134 -7.85 -18.24 -3.07
N ASN A 135 -8.76 -18.24 -4.05
CA ASN A 135 -8.74 -19.19 -5.16
C ASN A 135 -7.55 -19.01 -6.10
N SER A 136 -6.96 -17.81 -6.12
CA SER A 136 -5.77 -17.48 -6.92
C SER A 136 -4.46 -17.76 -6.19
N LEU A 137 -4.52 -18.12 -4.90
CA LEU A 137 -3.34 -18.40 -4.09
C LEU A 137 -2.63 -19.66 -4.60
N LEU A 138 -1.37 -19.52 -4.99
CA LEU A 138 -0.55 -20.63 -5.42
C LEU A 138 -0.07 -21.43 -4.20
N VAL A 139 -0.40 -22.72 -4.20
CA VAL A 139 0.00 -23.66 -3.16
C VAL A 139 0.71 -24.84 -3.82
N PRO A 140 1.76 -25.42 -3.21
CA PRO A 140 2.41 -26.62 -3.74
C PRO A 140 1.42 -27.74 -4.02
N ASN A 141 1.50 -28.36 -5.20
CA ASN A 141 0.59 -29.46 -5.59
C ASN A 141 0.96 -30.74 -4.86
N VAL A 142 0.12 -31.15 -3.92
CA VAL A 142 0.31 -32.35 -3.10
C VAL A 142 0.46 -33.66 -3.93
N GLU A 143 -0.19 -33.75 -5.08
CA GLU A 143 -0.12 -34.96 -5.94
C GLU A 143 1.26 -35.16 -6.55
N LYS A 144 2.03 -34.06 -6.72
CA LYS A 144 3.40 -34.09 -7.26
C LYS A 144 4.48 -34.31 -6.19
N ILE A 145 4.11 -34.40 -4.91
CA ILE A 145 5.03 -34.59 -3.78
C ILE A 145 5.17 -36.07 -3.48
N ALA A 146 6.41 -36.56 -3.45
CA ALA A 146 6.70 -37.98 -3.13
C ALA A 146 6.31 -38.31 -1.69
N THR A 147 5.90 -39.55 -1.42
CA THR A 147 5.41 -40.02 -0.11
C THR A 147 6.37 -39.70 1.03
N LYS A 148 7.67 -39.99 0.85
CA LYS A 148 8.70 -39.70 1.86
C LYS A 148 8.77 -38.20 2.22
N GLN A 149 8.56 -37.32 1.25
CA GLN A 149 8.55 -35.86 1.48
C GLN A 149 7.26 -35.44 2.18
N LYS A 150 6.10 -36.01 1.83
CA LYS A 150 4.85 -35.78 2.55
C LYS A 150 4.97 -36.12 4.04
N GLU A 151 5.58 -37.26 4.36
CA GLU A 151 5.84 -37.68 5.74
C GLU A 151 6.73 -36.71 6.50
N LYS A 152 7.80 -36.19 5.85
CA LYS A 152 8.68 -35.19 6.42
C LYS A 152 7.93 -33.86 6.71
N ILE A 153 7.13 -33.40 5.77
CA ILE A 153 6.27 -32.20 5.93
C ILE A 153 5.28 -32.39 7.07
N LEU A 154 4.58 -33.53 7.11
CA LEU A 154 3.59 -33.81 8.15
C LEU A 154 4.22 -33.90 9.54
N LYS A 155 5.41 -34.49 9.67
CA LYS A 155 6.15 -34.54 10.93
C LYS A 155 6.49 -33.13 11.44
N ALA A 156 7.02 -32.28 10.57
CA ALA A 156 7.34 -30.90 10.92
C ALA A 156 6.08 -30.09 11.28
N PHE A 157 5.01 -30.24 10.50
CA PHE A 157 3.74 -29.55 10.74
C PHE A 157 3.07 -29.98 12.04
N ASN A 158 3.12 -31.24 12.41
CA ASN A 158 2.59 -31.72 13.69
C ASN A 158 3.25 -31.02 14.88
N THR A 159 4.55 -30.75 14.84
CA THR A 159 5.25 -29.99 15.88
C THR A 159 4.76 -28.56 15.93
N LEU A 160 4.69 -27.87 14.78
CA LEU A 160 4.22 -26.51 14.68
C LEU A 160 2.74 -26.36 15.10
N PHE A 161 1.91 -27.35 14.80
CA PHE A 161 0.47 -27.35 15.08
C PHE A 161 0.13 -27.37 16.60
N THR A 162 1.10 -27.71 17.45
CA THR A 162 0.90 -27.83 18.91
C THR A 162 1.02 -26.51 19.68
N ARG A 163 1.38 -25.44 19.04
CA ARG A 163 1.62 -24.15 19.68
C ARG A 163 0.91 -22.98 18.98
N PRO A 164 0.72 -21.85 19.68
CA PRO A 164 0.27 -20.60 19.05
C PRO A 164 1.28 -20.10 18.00
N ILE A 165 0.77 -19.59 16.89
CA ILE A 165 1.59 -18.96 15.85
C ILE A 165 1.99 -17.54 16.30
N LYS A 166 3.26 -17.21 16.17
CA LYS A 166 3.85 -15.92 16.51
C LYS A 166 3.74 -14.93 15.34
N PRO A 167 4.00 -13.62 15.57
CA PRO A 167 4.27 -12.68 14.48
C PRO A 167 5.38 -13.19 13.58
N ILE A 168 5.30 -12.89 12.28
CA ILE A 168 6.23 -13.47 11.28
C ILE A 168 7.70 -13.19 11.61
N PHE A 169 8.01 -12.04 12.18
CA PHE A 169 9.38 -11.65 12.58
C PHE A 169 10.01 -12.55 13.65
N GLU A 170 9.16 -13.18 14.48
CA GLU A 170 9.59 -14.18 15.45
C GLU A 170 9.47 -15.58 14.88
N GLU A 171 8.39 -15.83 14.11
CA GLU A 171 8.05 -17.14 13.56
C GLU A 171 9.16 -17.70 12.69
N VAL A 172 9.76 -16.88 11.80
CA VAL A 172 10.86 -17.31 10.91
C VAL A 172 12.14 -17.73 11.65
N LYS A 173 12.28 -17.35 12.91
CA LYS A 173 13.43 -17.73 13.76
C LYS A 173 13.23 -19.06 14.49
N MET A 174 12.00 -19.59 14.48
CA MET A 174 11.67 -20.81 15.23
C MET A 174 12.09 -22.07 14.45
N LYS A 175 12.71 -23.03 15.15
CA LYS A 175 13.25 -24.27 14.56
C LYS A 175 12.18 -25.13 13.90
N ASP A 176 10.98 -25.21 14.46
CA ASP A 176 9.86 -25.97 13.90
C ASP A 176 9.30 -25.33 12.63
N ARG A 177 9.25 -23.98 12.55
CA ARG A 177 8.94 -23.23 11.34
C ARG A 177 9.96 -23.53 10.25
N GLN A 178 11.23 -23.39 10.57
CA GLN A 178 12.33 -23.68 9.64
C GLN A 178 12.33 -25.14 9.17
N ALA A 179 11.97 -26.09 10.03
CA ALA A 179 11.83 -27.49 9.66
C ALA A 179 10.69 -27.72 8.66
N LEU A 180 9.52 -27.10 8.87
CA LEU A 180 8.41 -27.17 7.93
C LEU A 180 8.79 -26.58 6.57
N ASP A 181 9.30 -25.36 6.58
CA ASP A 181 9.60 -24.63 5.34
C ASP A 181 10.75 -25.30 4.55
N SER A 182 11.76 -25.85 5.25
CA SER A 182 12.81 -26.65 4.62
C SER A 182 12.24 -27.91 3.95
N ALA A 183 11.34 -28.61 4.63
CA ALA A 183 10.70 -29.80 4.07
C ALA A 183 9.83 -29.47 2.85
N VAL A 184 9.15 -28.33 2.84
CA VAL A 184 8.36 -27.85 1.69
C VAL A 184 9.27 -27.44 0.53
N LEU A 185 10.35 -26.70 0.79
CA LEU A 185 11.32 -26.34 -0.25
C LEU A 185 11.95 -27.57 -0.91
N GLU A 186 12.37 -28.55 -0.11
CA GLU A 186 12.89 -29.83 -0.64
C GLU A 186 11.87 -30.57 -1.52
N ALA A 187 10.59 -30.56 -1.10
CA ALA A 187 9.50 -31.16 -1.88
C ALA A 187 9.29 -30.45 -3.22
N LEU A 188 9.61 -29.16 -3.29
CA LEU A 188 9.63 -28.36 -4.51
C LEU A 188 10.95 -28.45 -5.31
N ARG A 189 11.89 -29.31 -4.87
CA ARG A 189 13.24 -29.45 -5.44
C ARG A 189 14.08 -28.18 -5.34
N LEU A 190 13.84 -27.37 -4.32
CA LEU A 190 14.60 -26.18 -3.98
C LEU A 190 15.53 -26.50 -2.79
N ASP A 191 16.81 -26.08 -2.88
CA ASP A 191 17.76 -26.28 -1.78
C ASP A 191 17.43 -25.30 -0.62
N PRO A 192 17.06 -25.81 0.58
CA PRO A 192 16.77 -24.96 1.72
C PRO A 192 17.93 -24.06 2.14
N LYS A 193 19.20 -24.52 1.98
CA LYS A 193 20.38 -23.72 2.30
C LYS A 193 20.47 -22.46 1.45
N LYS A 194 19.99 -22.53 0.21
CA LYS A 194 20.00 -21.42 -0.74
C LYS A 194 18.76 -20.53 -0.62
N TYR A 195 17.58 -21.10 -0.42
CA TYR A 195 16.31 -20.38 -0.60
C TYR A 195 15.60 -20.02 0.70
N LEU A 196 15.89 -20.65 1.86
CA LEU A 196 15.18 -20.37 3.10
C LEU A 196 15.43 -18.96 3.60
N LYS A 197 16.69 -18.51 3.61
CA LYS A 197 17.03 -17.16 4.07
C LYS A 197 16.43 -16.07 3.15
N PRO A 198 16.62 -16.10 1.80
CA PRO A 198 15.97 -15.11 0.93
C PRO A 198 14.43 -15.09 1.04
N LEU A 199 13.78 -16.25 1.23
CA LEU A 199 12.34 -16.33 1.45
C LEU A 199 11.93 -15.57 2.72
N TYR A 200 12.65 -15.77 3.82
CA TYR A 200 12.36 -15.11 5.08
C TYR A 200 12.67 -13.61 5.06
N ASP A 201 13.80 -13.24 4.47
CA ASP A 201 14.20 -11.83 4.32
C ASP A 201 13.13 -11.08 3.50
N GLY A 202 12.78 -11.59 2.32
CA GLY A 202 11.76 -10.96 1.47
C GLY A 202 10.39 -10.89 2.12
N LEU A 203 9.92 -11.98 2.73
CA LEU A 203 8.61 -11.99 3.42
C LEU A 203 8.58 -11.00 4.58
N THR A 204 9.61 -10.98 5.42
CA THR A 204 9.65 -10.08 6.58
C THR A 204 9.82 -8.61 6.17
N GLU A 205 10.56 -8.33 5.10
CA GLU A 205 10.70 -6.99 4.55
C GLU A 205 9.36 -6.44 4.05
N MET A 206 8.66 -7.18 3.19
CA MET A 206 7.33 -6.80 2.69
C MET A 206 6.33 -6.52 3.83
N VAL A 207 6.29 -7.40 4.84
CA VAL A 207 5.41 -7.21 6.00
C VAL A 207 5.80 -5.96 6.80
N ARG A 208 7.09 -5.69 6.97
CA ARG A 208 7.60 -4.50 7.66
C ARG A 208 7.20 -3.23 6.93
N GLU A 209 7.49 -3.15 5.63
CA GLU A 209 7.12 -2.01 4.79
C GLU A 209 5.62 -1.72 4.87
N ARG A 210 4.79 -2.74 4.75
CA ARG A 210 3.33 -2.62 4.86
C ARG A 210 2.88 -2.05 6.21
N ILE A 211 3.45 -2.54 7.30
CA ILE A 211 3.10 -2.11 8.67
C ILE A 211 3.61 -0.70 8.93
N ASP A 212 4.82 -0.38 8.51
CA ASP A 212 5.43 0.93 8.74
C ASP A 212 4.76 2.01 7.91
N LEU A 213 4.36 1.69 6.68
CA LEU A 213 3.52 2.53 5.86
C LEU A 213 2.17 2.84 6.54
N ALA A 214 1.53 1.84 7.16
CA ALA A 214 0.29 2.05 7.89
C ALA A 214 0.45 2.91 9.16
N LYS A 215 1.57 2.73 9.88
CA LYS A 215 1.90 3.56 11.05
C LYS A 215 2.15 5.01 10.66
N SER A 216 2.86 5.24 9.56
CA SER A 216 3.09 6.57 9.00
C SER A 216 1.78 7.26 8.65
N ARG A 217 0.86 6.56 7.95
CA ARG A 217 -0.49 7.05 7.64
C ARG A 217 -1.32 7.40 8.89
N LYS A 218 -1.21 6.60 9.95
CA LYS A 218 -1.92 6.87 11.21
C LYS A 218 -1.37 8.11 11.92
N LYS A 219 -0.05 8.30 11.91
CA LYS A 219 0.58 9.51 12.43
C LYS A 219 0.10 10.76 11.70
N ILE A 220 0.02 10.71 10.36
CA ILE A 220 -0.46 11.83 9.53
C ILE A 220 -1.94 12.15 9.80
N LYS A 221 -2.81 11.14 9.89
CA LYS A 221 -4.22 11.34 10.28
C LYS A 221 -4.40 11.90 11.69
N GLN A 222 -3.43 11.67 12.58
CA GLN A 222 -3.39 12.21 13.94
C GLN A 222 -2.65 13.53 14.04
N ALA A 223 -1.91 13.94 13.00
CA ALA A 223 -1.28 15.25 12.89
C ALA A 223 -2.38 16.32 12.89
N LYS A 224 -2.68 16.85 14.07
CA LYS A 224 -3.70 17.88 14.29
C LYS A 224 -3.10 19.28 14.29
N THR A 225 -1.78 19.42 14.19
CA THR A 225 -1.08 20.68 14.29
C THR A 225 -0.28 20.96 13.03
N GLN A 226 -0.16 22.25 12.68
CA GLN A 226 0.69 22.76 11.61
C GLN A 226 2.13 22.22 11.72
N LYS A 227 2.64 22.12 12.94
CA LYS A 227 3.98 21.62 13.26
C LYS A 227 4.22 20.16 12.82
N ASP A 228 3.20 19.30 12.91
CA ASP A 228 3.32 17.90 12.46
C ASP A 228 3.43 17.79 10.94
N ILE A 229 2.76 18.70 10.22
CA ILE A 229 2.81 18.78 8.75
C ILE A 229 4.18 19.29 8.31
N GLU A 230 4.72 20.31 8.98
CA GLU A 230 6.06 20.84 8.72
C GLU A 230 7.14 19.78 8.93
N ASN A 231 7.12 19.08 10.05
CA ASN A 231 8.04 17.97 10.32
C ASN A 231 7.96 16.85 9.23
N LEU A 232 6.77 16.57 8.72
CA LEU A 232 6.61 15.61 7.64
C LEU A 232 7.24 16.08 6.33
N LYS A 233 7.05 17.36 5.99
CA LYS A 233 7.66 17.97 4.80
C LYS A 233 9.18 17.94 4.90
N GLU A 234 9.73 18.35 6.05
CA GLU A 234 11.16 18.30 6.31
C GLU A 234 11.75 16.89 6.13
N GLN A 235 11.12 15.86 6.70
CA GLN A 235 11.55 14.47 6.55
C GLN A 235 11.54 14.00 5.09
N ILE A 236 10.53 14.37 4.31
CA ILE A 236 10.45 13.99 2.89
C ILE A 236 11.48 14.76 2.06
N ILE A 237 11.69 16.05 2.37
CA ILE A 237 12.73 16.83 1.71
C ILE A 237 14.12 16.22 1.97
N GLU A 238 14.42 15.87 3.20
CA GLU A 238 15.70 15.24 3.58
C GLU A 238 15.88 13.86 2.89
N GLU A 239 14.80 13.09 2.75
CA GLU A 239 14.83 11.79 2.07
C GLU A 239 15.02 11.90 0.55
N ILE A 240 14.34 12.84 -0.10
CA ILE A 240 14.32 12.96 -1.57
C ILE A 240 15.43 13.88 -2.08
N ILE A 241 15.84 14.85 -1.28
CA ILE A 241 16.80 15.90 -1.67
C ILE A 241 17.87 16.07 -0.56
N PRO A 242 18.59 15.01 -0.17
CA PRO A 242 19.57 15.07 0.93
C PRO A 242 20.69 16.09 0.68
N ASP A 243 21.07 16.29 -0.57
CA ASP A 243 22.13 17.23 -0.98
C ASP A 243 21.60 18.60 -1.41
N GLY A 244 20.28 18.85 -1.21
CA GLY A 244 19.60 20.03 -1.66
C GLY A 244 19.25 20.01 -3.16
N VAL A 245 18.57 21.07 -3.61
CA VAL A 245 18.16 21.19 -5.02
C VAL A 245 19.32 21.65 -5.90
N LYS A 246 19.36 21.14 -7.12
CA LYS A 246 20.37 21.55 -8.11
C LYS A 246 20.19 23.03 -8.49
N LYS A 247 21.30 23.73 -8.54
CA LYS A 247 21.33 25.18 -8.82
C LYS A 247 21.40 25.45 -10.32
N PHE A 248 20.39 26.13 -10.83
CA PHE A 248 20.40 26.62 -12.21
C PHE A 248 21.05 28.01 -12.27
N PRO A 249 21.89 28.32 -13.24
CA PRO A 249 22.33 27.47 -14.37
C PRO A 249 23.61 26.65 -14.09
N GLU A 250 24.24 26.80 -12.93
CA GLU A 250 25.63 26.34 -12.67
C GLU A 250 25.81 24.83 -12.81
N GLU A 251 24.79 24.04 -12.46
CA GLU A 251 24.84 22.57 -12.52
C GLU A 251 24.26 21.99 -13.82
N PHE A 252 23.80 22.87 -14.73
CA PHE A 252 23.21 22.49 -16.01
C PHE A 252 23.99 23.02 -17.22
N ILE A 253 25.00 23.86 -16.98
CA ILE A 253 25.84 24.46 -18.03
C ILE A 253 27.31 24.31 -17.63
N ASP A 254 28.13 23.84 -18.56
CA ASP A 254 29.58 23.85 -18.37
C ASP A 254 30.11 25.28 -18.14
N SER A 255 30.92 25.46 -17.12
CA SER A 255 31.44 26.76 -16.68
C SER A 255 32.14 27.57 -17.80
N LYS A 256 32.68 26.91 -18.82
CA LYS A 256 33.27 27.58 -20.03
C LYS A 256 32.21 28.38 -20.81
N HIS A 257 30.95 27.93 -20.86
CA HIS A 257 29.86 28.61 -21.57
C HIS A 257 29.28 29.76 -20.76
N LEU A 258 29.40 29.71 -19.41
CA LEU A 258 29.05 30.83 -18.53
C LEU A 258 30.10 31.95 -18.53
N LYS A 259 31.38 31.61 -18.85
CA LYS A 259 32.42 32.62 -19.06
C LYS A 259 32.25 33.38 -20.37
N ASP A 260 31.82 32.74 -21.45
CA ASP A 260 31.46 33.36 -22.72
C ASP A 260 29.94 33.63 -22.81
N SER A 261 29.48 34.56 -21.99
CA SER A 261 28.07 34.91 -21.84
C SER A 261 27.82 36.39 -22.09
N LYS A 262 26.56 36.72 -22.37
CA LYS A 262 26.03 38.09 -22.29
C LYS A 262 25.54 38.31 -20.86
N GLU A 263 25.86 39.43 -20.27
CA GLU A 263 25.42 39.81 -18.93
C GLU A 263 24.27 40.81 -19.01
N ILE A 264 23.25 40.59 -18.19
CA ILE A 264 22.16 41.56 -17.97
C ILE A 264 22.07 41.89 -16.50
N SER A 265 21.85 43.18 -16.22
CA SER A 265 21.59 43.64 -14.85
C SER A 265 20.12 43.48 -14.54
N VAL A 266 19.81 42.93 -13.36
CA VAL A 266 18.45 42.68 -12.87
C VAL A 266 18.25 43.30 -11.48
N THR A 267 17.03 43.39 -11.03
CA THR A 267 16.67 44.10 -9.79
C THR A 267 16.61 43.20 -8.57
N GLY A 268 17.11 41.99 -8.55
CA GLY A 268 17.03 41.06 -7.39
C GLY A 268 15.62 40.64 -7.02
N GLU A 269 14.60 41.06 -7.74
CA GLU A 269 13.19 40.70 -7.54
C GLU A 269 12.82 39.53 -8.42
N THR A 270 11.71 38.88 -8.08
CA THR A 270 11.17 37.74 -8.87
C THR A 270 10.82 38.21 -10.28
N LEU A 271 11.46 37.61 -11.27
CA LEU A 271 11.20 37.87 -12.67
C LEU A 271 10.09 36.94 -13.21
N LYS A 272 9.26 37.48 -14.10
CA LYS A 272 8.13 36.78 -14.72
C LYS A 272 8.16 36.96 -16.22
N LEU A 273 7.59 36.00 -16.97
CA LEU A 273 7.34 36.18 -18.40
C LEU A 273 6.23 37.22 -18.58
N GLY A 274 6.51 38.27 -19.33
CA GLY A 274 5.55 39.32 -19.68
C GLY A 274 4.86 39.02 -21.03
N SER A 275 4.51 40.11 -21.76
CA SER A 275 3.85 39.99 -23.04
C SER A 275 4.76 39.43 -24.13
N TYR A 276 4.21 38.62 -25.05
CA TYR A 276 4.89 38.20 -26.28
C TYR A 276 4.45 39.08 -27.45
N PHE A 277 5.42 39.67 -28.16
CA PHE A 277 5.13 40.45 -29.35
C PHE A 277 6.16 40.20 -30.47
N ILE A 278 5.70 39.73 -31.64
CA ILE A 278 6.48 39.56 -32.87
C ILE A 278 7.90 38.98 -32.64
N GLY A 279 7.98 37.78 -32.05
CA GLY A 279 9.25 37.09 -31.85
C GLY A 279 10.09 37.55 -30.66
N GLN A 280 9.64 38.52 -29.90
CA GLN A 280 10.26 38.98 -28.66
C GLN A 280 9.38 38.66 -27.45
N GLN A 281 9.96 38.13 -26.40
CA GLN A 281 9.31 37.83 -25.15
C GLN A 281 9.80 38.78 -24.06
N GLU A 282 8.89 39.51 -23.45
CA GLU A 282 9.25 40.37 -22.32
C GLU A 282 9.53 39.53 -21.06
N VAL A 283 10.55 39.97 -20.30
CA VAL A 283 10.77 39.53 -18.91
C VAL A 283 10.55 40.78 -18.03
N ILE A 284 9.68 40.66 -17.05
CA ILE A 284 9.25 41.77 -16.19
C ILE A 284 9.39 41.44 -14.71
N SER A 285 9.47 42.48 -13.86
CA SER A 285 9.26 42.34 -12.40
C SER A 285 8.13 43.25 -11.94
N ASP A 286 7.67 43.01 -10.73
CA ASP A 286 6.60 43.85 -10.11
C ASP A 286 7.09 45.29 -9.81
N SER A 287 8.40 45.54 -9.71
CA SER A 287 9.01 46.86 -9.51
C SER A 287 9.23 47.68 -10.80
N GLY A 288 8.88 47.10 -11.96
CA GLY A 288 9.00 47.80 -13.24
C GLY A 288 10.27 47.45 -14.04
N PHE A 289 11.04 46.42 -13.66
CA PHE A 289 12.08 45.90 -14.53
C PHE A 289 11.45 45.38 -15.81
N LYS A 290 12.06 45.67 -16.94
CA LYS A 290 11.65 45.20 -18.26
C LYS A 290 12.88 44.87 -19.11
N TYR A 291 12.84 43.70 -19.71
CA TYR A 291 13.86 43.25 -20.65
C TYR A 291 13.20 42.52 -21.83
N ASP A 292 13.53 42.89 -23.06
CA ASP A 292 13.04 42.31 -24.28
C ASP A 292 14.02 41.20 -24.71
N ALA A 293 13.69 39.94 -24.39
CA ALA A 293 14.46 38.78 -24.78
C ALA A 293 14.32 38.49 -26.26
N SER A 294 15.41 38.07 -26.90
CA SER A 294 15.45 37.77 -28.34
C SER A 294 14.68 36.47 -28.73
N SER A 295 14.30 35.69 -27.76
CA SER A 295 13.48 34.46 -27.93
C SER A 295 12.77 34.09 -26.65
N PHE A 296 11.76 33.24 -26.77
CA PHE A 296 11.07 32.65 -25.61
C PHE A 296 12.02 31.85 -24.71
N ASP A 297 12.97 31.11 -25.31
CA ASP A 297 13.97 30.35 -24.55
C ASP A 297 14.90 31.27 -23.77
N GLU A 298 15.35 32.41 -24.35
CA GLU A 298 16.15 33.39 -23.64
C GLU A 298 15.39 33.97 -22.43
N ALA A 299 14.12 34.32 -22.62
CA ALA A 299 13.27 34.83 -21.54
C ALA A 299 13.10 33.81 -20.42
N LYS A 300 12.83 32.55 -20.77
CA LYS A 300 12.67 31.44 -19.84
C LYS A 300 13.94 31.17 -19.07
N TYR A 301 15.09 31.17 -19.74
CA TYR A 301 16.39 31.05 -19.11
C TYR A 301 16.62 32.15 -18.08
N ILE A 302 16.31 33.41 -18.40
CA ILE A 302 16.47 34.54 -17.49
C ILE A 302 15.63 34.36 -16.23
N VAL A 303 14.36 33.92 -16.39
CA VAL A 303 13.46 33.67 -15.25
C VAL A 303 14.01 32.55 -14.36
N TYR A 304 14.53 31.48 -14.95
CA TYR A 304 15.10 30.35 -14.18
C TYR A 304 16.45 30.67 -13.52
N ALA A 305 17.28 31.50 -14.16
CA ALA A 305 18.59 31.89 -13.66
C ALA A 305 18.57 32.97 -12.60
N GLN A 306 17.40 33.60 -12.37
CA GLN A 306 17.26 34.63 -11.38
C GLN A 306 17.39 34.09 -9.96
N LYS A 307 18.15 34.80 -9.12
CA LYS A 307 18.32 34.54 -7.68
C LYS A 307 18.02 35.81 -6.89
N PRO A 308 17.43 35.70 -5.68
CA PRO A 308 17.07 36.85 -4.86
C PRO A 308 18.25 37.81 -4.59
N ASP A 309 19.45 37.27 -4.45
CA ASP A 309 20.65 38.07 -4.11
C ASP A 309 21.56 38.33 -5.34
N SER A 310 21.09 38.02 -6.55
CA SER A 310 21.87 38.25 -7.77
C SER A 310 21.34 39.42 -8.58
N PHE A 311 22.18 40.40 -8.84
CA PHE A 311 21.89 41.56 -9.68
C PHE A 311 22.39 41.41 -11.11
N VAL A 312 22.99 40.27 -11.46
CA VAL A 312 23.53 39.99 -12.81
C VAL A 312 23.18 38.56 -13.21
N ILE A 313 22.60 38.40 -14.38
CA ILE A 313 22.33 37.12 -15.01
C ILE A 313 23.25 36.94 -16.22
N LYS A 314 23.93 35.81 -16.30
CA LYS A 314 24.84 35.44 -17.40
C LYS A 314 24.10 34.54 -18.39
N ILE A 315 23.90 35.01 -19.61
CA ILE A 315 23.19 34.34 -20.67
C ILE A 315 24.19 33.73 -21.68
N PRO A 316 24.24 32.41 -21.88
CA PRO A 316 25.12 31.80 -22.87
C PRO A 316 24.88 32.36 -24.26
N LYS A 317 25.94 32.73 -24.98
CA LYS A 317 25.83 33.25 -26.36
C LYS A 317 25.36 32.19 -27.36
N LYS A 318 25.57 30.89 -27.07
CA LYS A 318 25.21 29.79 -27.95
C LYS A 318 23.79 29.30 -27.64
N THR A 319 22.84 29.57 -28.52
CA THR A 319 21.44 29.16 -28.39
C THR A 319 21.25 27.66 -28.07
N PRO A 320 21.95 26.70 -28.71
CA PRO A 320 21.79 25.28 -28.37
C PRO A 320 22.18 24.96 -26.90
N VAL A 321 23.18 25.64 -26.33
CA VAL A 321 23.58 25.44 -24.93
C VAL A 321 22.48 25.90 -24.00
N LEU A 322 21.89 27.04 -24.29
CA LEU A 322 20.78 27.63 -23.53
C LEU A 322 19.54 26.70 -23.56
N ILE A 323 19.13 26.24 -24.73
CA ILE A 323 17.98 25.35 -24.90
C ILE A 323 18.20 24.02 -24.17
N ASN A 324 19.36 23.43 -24.32
CA ASN A 324 19.68 22.16 -23.63
C ASN A 324 19.62 22.32 -22.11
N ALA A 325 20.19 23.40 -21.56
CA ALA A 325 20.15 23.67 -20.15
C ALA A 325 18.71 23.81 -19.59
N ILE A 326 17.85 24.51 -20.32
CA ILE A 326 16.43 24.63 -19.95
C ILE A 326 15.76 23.27 -19.96
N ASN A 327 15.94 22.49 -21.04
CA ASN A 327 15.33 21.16 -21.16
C ASN A 327 15.79 20.21 -20.03
N ASP A 328 17.08 20.21 -19.73
CA ASP A 328 17.65 19.37 -18.66
C ASP A 328 17.15 19.80 -17.29
N TYR A 329 17.00 21.10 -17.06
CA TYR A 329 16.46 21.65 -15.80
C TYR A 329 14.97 21.32 -15.65
N GLU A 330 14.15 21.52 -16.68
CA GLU A 330 12.74 21.18 -16.66
C GLU A 330 12.50 19.68 -16.46
N LYS A 331 13.33 18.86 -17.08
CA LYS A 331 13.31 17.42 -16.85
C LYS A 331 13.62 17.10 -15.38
N TYR A 332 14.67 17.72 -14.84
CA TYR A 332 15.01 17.55 -13.42
C TYR A 332 13.86 17.96 -12.50
N LEU A 333 13.22 19.10 -12.75
CA LEU A 333 12.08 19.58 -11.96
C LEU A 333 10.87 18.65 -12.05
N LYS A 334 10.57 18.11 -13.23
CA LYS A 334 9.49 17.12 -13.44
C LYS A 334 9.77 15.82 -12.69
N ASP A 335 11.01 15.33 -12.77
CA ASP A 335 11.42 14.12 -12.07
C ASP A 335 11.38 14.33 -10.54
N LEU A 336 11.82 15.49 -10.07
CA LEU A 336 11.75 15.87 -8.66
C LEU A 336 10.30 15.97 -8.17
N LYS A 337 9.43 16.63 -8.94
CA LYS A 337 7.99 16.76 -8.65
C LYS A 337 7.32 15.39 -8.53
N ALA A 338 7.64 14.48 -9.46
CA ALA A 338 7.11 13.12 -9.43
C ALA A 338 7.58 12.32 -8.19
N LYS A 339 8.86 12.41 -7.83
CA LYS A 339 9.41 11.75 -6.63
C LYS A 339 8.79 12.29 -5.34
N LEU A 340 8.69 13.61 -5.21
CA LEU A 340 8.05 14.24 -4.05
C LEU A 340 6.56 13.85 -3.98
N PHE A 341 5.85 13.87 -5.11
CA PHE A 341 4.47 13.46 -5.16
C PHE A 341 4.29 12.01 -4.70
N GLU A 342 5.09 11.09 -5.22
CA GLU A 342 5.06 9.69 -4.82
C GLU A 342 5.34 9.52 -3.32
N ALA A 343 6.35 10.20 -2.79
CA ALA A 343 6.68 10.17 -1.37
C ALA A 343 5.56 10.71 -0.48
N PHE A 344 4.94 11.83 -0.84
CA PHE A 344 3.77 12.37 -0.13
C PHE A 344 2.54 11.50 -0.30
N PHE A 345 2.26 11.04 -1.50
CA PHE A 345 1.11 10.18 -1.78
C PHE A 345 1.19 8.86 -1.00
N ASN A 346 2.35 8.24 -0.96
CA ASN A 346 2.58 7.02 -0.19
C ASN A 346 2.32 7.21 1.32
N ARG A 347 2.46 8.42 1.84
CA ARG A 347 2.22 8.74 3.24
C ARG A 347 0.81 9.26 3.53
N THR A 348 0.21 10.00 2.60
CA THR A 348 -1.12 10.60 2.79
C THR A 348 -2.26 9.75 2.21
N LEU A 349 -2.02 9.05 1.09
CA LEU A 349 -3.02 8.38 0.24
C LEU A 349 -4.14 9.33 -0.24
N ASP A 350 -3.86 10.61 -0.25
CA ASP A 350 -4.76 11.64 -0.75
C ASP A 350 -4.04 12.42 -1.85
N HIS A 351 -4.50 12.27 -3.10
CA HIS A 351 -3.92 12.93 -4.25
C HIS A 351 -3.90 14.46 -4.10
N LYS A 352 -5.00 15.05 -3.61
CA LYS A 352 -5.08 16.51 -3.45
C LYS A 352 -4.11 17.01 -2.38
N GLN A 353 -4.00 16.30 -1.27
CA GLN A 353 -3.09 16.64 -0.20
C GLN A 353 -1.63 16.48 -0.63
N ALA A 354 -1.30 15.41 -1.36
CA ALA A 354 0.03 15.19 -1.91
C ALA A 354 0.42 16.31 -2.90
N ASP A 355 -0.47 16.67 -3.84
CA ASP A 355 -0.26 17.77 -4.76
C ASP A 355 -0.04 19.09 -4.01
N THR A 356 -0.86 19.38 -2.99
CA THR A 356 -0.72 20.61 -2.19
C THR A 356 0.63 20.66 -1.49
N PHE A 357 1.10 19.56 -0.92
CA PHE A 357 2.39 19.51 -0.25
C PHE A 357 3.56 19.65 -1.23
N VAL A 358 3.47 19.06 -2.41
CA VAL A 358 4.48 19.26 -3.47
C VAL A 358 4.56 20.73 -3.88
N GLN A 359 3.44 21.39 -4.09
CA GLN A 359 3.40 22.82 -4.42
C GLN A 359 4.05 23.66 -3.30
N GLN A 360 3.69 23.41 -2.04
CA GLN A 360 4.29 24.10 -0.90
C GLN A 360 5.81 23.90 -0.83
N VAL A 361 6.30 22.68 -1.06
CA VAL A 361 7.74 22.39 -1.08
C VAL A 361 8.43 23.12 -2.23
N PHE A 362 7.82 23.18 -3.43
CA PHE A 362 8.37 23.93 -4.55
C PHE A 362 8.45 25.44 -4.24
N GLU A 363 7.40 26.00 -3.62
CA GLU A 363 7.38 27.40 -3.16
C GLU A 363 8.46 27.66 -2.09
N GLU A 364 8.55 26.80 -1.07
CA GLU A 364 9.54 26.90 0.02
C GLU A 364 10.99 26.82 -0.48
N LEU A 365 11.23 26.00 -1.52
CA LEU A 365 12.55 25.86 -2.16
C LEU A 365 12.81 26.91 -3.26
N GLY A 366 11.87 27.79 -3.54
CA GLY A 366 11.98 28.81 -4.59
C GLY A 366 12.10 28.23 -6.01
N LEU A 367 11.50 27.03 -6.24
CA LEU A 367 11.55 26.37 -7.54
C LEU A 367 10.43 26.85 -8.46
N PRO A 368 10.69 27.01 -9.77
CA PRO A 368 9.68 27.42 -10.71
C PRO A 368 8.63 26.32 -10.93
N GLU A 369 7.40 26.70 -11.23
CA GLU A 369 6.37 25.79 -11.70
C GLU A 369 6.71 25.24 -13.10
N VAL A 370 6.58 23.90 -13.29
CA VAL A 370 6.86 23.18 -14.54
C VAL A 370 5.70 22.26 -14.90
#